data_d196ea24daa755b27f49fa5ddc666b56
#
_entry.id   d196ea24daa755b27f49fa5ddc666b56
#
_cell.length_a   1.000
_cell.length_b   1.000
_cell.length_c   1.000
_cell.angle_alpha   90.00
_cell.angle_beta   90.00
_cell.angle_gamma   90.00
#
_symmetry.space_group_name_H-M   'P 1'
#
loop_
_entity.id
_entity.type
_entity.pdbx_description
1 polymer ?
#
loop_
_entity_poly.entity_id
_entity_poly.type
_entity_poly.pdbx_seq_one_letter_code
_entity_poly.pdbx_strand_id
1 'polypeptide(L)'
;MTTKVNKNLDFTELHERMDWYVNEGVIPFVSTLVLEGDDVLDQSFHGSADHASEQPLNAETIFRMHSSTKIVCSIAAMTLWEQGGFKLDDPLEKFMPEFGGMQVLKAN
;
A
#
# COMPACT_ATOMS: atom_id res chain seq x y z
N MET A 1 12.51 15.86 -19.76
CA MET A 1 12.31 17.17 -19.09
C MET A 1 12.47 16.91 -17.60
N THR A 2 13.60 17.35 -17.04
CA THR A 2 13.84 17.19 -15.60
C THR A 2 13.08 18.31 -14.88
N THR A 3 11.95 17.98 -14.30
CA THR A 3 11.20 18.92 -13.46
C THR A 3 12.06 19.17 -12.22
N LYS A 4 12.47 20.43 -12.01
CA LYS A 4 13.21 20.81 -10.80
C LYS A 4 12.27 20.60 -9.59
N VAL A 5 12.65 19.70 -8.72
CA VAL A 5 11.99 19.50 -7.41
C VAL A 5 11.96 20.84 -6.68
N ASN A 6 10.77 21.30 -6.31
CA ASN A 6 10.63 22.49 -5.47
C ASN A 6 11.02 22.13 -4.04
N LYS A 7 12.27 22.37 -3.64
CA LYS A 7 12.86 21.99 -2.35
C LYS A 7 12.28 22.72 -1.13
N ASN A 8 11.25 23.56 -1.29
CA ASN A 8 10.62 24.35 -0.23
C ASN A 8 9.16 23.96 0.03
N LEU A 9 8.81 22.67 -0.13
CA LEU A 9 7.51 22.19 0.30
C LEU A 9 7.50 22.10 1.82
N ASP A 10 6.45 22.64 2.42
CA ASP A 10 6.21 22.57 3.87
C ASP A 10 5.15 21.50 4.16
N PHE A 11 5.53 20.49 4.93
CA PHE A 11 4.67 19.38 5.31
C PHE A 11 4.15 19.48 6.76
N THR A 12 4.37 20.63 7.41
CA THR A 12 3.97 20.86 8.81
C THR A 12 2.48 20.59 9.04
N GLU A 13 1.61 21.11 8.18
CA GLU A 13 0.16 20.88 8.29
C GLU A 13 -0.22 19.40 8.14
N LEU A 14 0.47 18.66 7.28
CA LEU A 14 0.29 17.22 7.13
C LEU A 14 0.64 16.51 8.44
N HIS A 15 1.81 16.80 9.02
CA HIS A 15 2.28 16.17 10.25
C HIS A 15 1.36 16.49 11.43
N GLU A 16 0.98 17.78 11.61
CA GLU A 16 0.03 18.19 12.64
C GLU A 16 -1.33 17.47 12.51
N ARG A 17 -1.80 17.27 11.28
CA ARG A 17 -3.05 16.54 11.04
C ARG A 17 -2.92 15.05 11.39
N MET A 18 -1.79 14.42 11.07
CA MET A 18 -1.55 13.01 11.43
C MET A 18 -1.42 12.84 12.94
N ASP A 19 -0.68 13.73 13.61
CA ASP A 19 -0.59 13.77 15.08
C ASP A 19 -1.96 13.94 15.73
N TRP A 20 -2.80 14.81 15.17
CA TRP A 20 -4.16 14.99 15.67
C TRP A 20 -4.97 13.68 15.62
N TYR A 21 -4.95 12.95 14.51
CA TYR A 21 -5.67 11.67 14.38
C TYR A 21 -5.22 10.64 15.41
N VAL A 22 -3.93 10.59 15.69
CA VAL A 22 -3.37 9.66 16.68
C VAL A 22 -3.72 10.10 18.10
N ASN A 23 -3.55 11.39 18.42
CA ASN A 23 -3.78 11.93 19.76
C ASN A 23 -5.27 11.89 20.16
N GLU A 24 -6.18 12.08 19.19
CA GLU A 24 -7.64 11.93 19.41
C GLU A 24 -8.09 10.46 19.43
N GLY A 25 -7.18 9.50 19.23
CA GLY A 25 -7.48 8.08 19.23
C GLY A 25 -8.35 7.61 18.04
N VAL A 26 -8.40 8.40 16.96
CA VAL A 26 -9.13 8.02 15.73
C VAL A 26 -8.44 6.84 15.05
N ILE A 27 -7.10 6.85 15.02
CA ILE A 27 -6.25 5.76 14.54
C ILE A 27 -5.10 5.54 15.52
N PRO A 28 -4.63 4.30 15.70
CA PRO A 28 -3.56 4.01 16.67
C PRO A 28 -2.18 4.49 16.18
N PHE A 29 -1.99 4.55 14.88
CA PHE A 29 -0.75 4.98 14.24
C PHE A 29 -0.98 5.30 12.76
N VAL A 30 -0.07 6.07 12.18
CA VAL A 30 0.00 6.33 10.74
C VAL A 30 1.43 6.62 10.31
N SER A 31 1.78 6.19 9.12
CA SER A 31 3.01 6.59 8.43
C SER A 31 2.66 7.24 7.11
N THR A 32 3.34 8.33 6.79
CA THR A 32 3.21 9.00 5.50
C THR A 32 4.51 8.97 4.73
N LEU A 33 4.41 8.89 3.43
CA LEU A 33 5.54 8.98 2.50
C LEU A 33 5.10 9.80 1.29
N VAL A 34 5.78 10.89 1.02
CA VAL A 34 5.54 11.75 -0.13
C VAL A 34 6.71 11.65 -1.09
N LEU A 35 6.41 11.32 -2.34
CA LEU A 35 7.40 11.11 -3.39
C LEU A 35 7.18 12.07 -4.56
N GLU A 36 8.26 12.47 -5.21
CA GLU A 36 8.26 13.08 -6.56
C GLU A 36 9.19 12.27 -7.45
N GLY A 37 8.62 11.45 -8.34
CA GLY A 37 9.39 10.43 -9.06
C GLY A 37 9.99 9.42 -8.07
N ASP A 38 11.31 9.31 -8.08
CA ASP A 38 12.08 8.44 -7.17
C ASP A 38 12.62 9.18 -5.94
N ASP A 39 12.39 10.48 -5.84
CA ASP A 39 12.86 11.29 -4.72
C ASP A 39 11.85 11.29 -3.57
N VAL A 40 12.34 11.01 -2.35
CA VAL A 40 11.55 11.14 -1.12
C VAL A 40 11.55 12.61 -0.71
N LEU A 41 10.38 13.24 -0.73
CA LEU A 41 10.19 14.63 -0.31
C LEU A 41 9.89 14.74 1.18
N ASP A 42 9.13 13.78 1.71
CA ASP A 42 8.78 13.72 3.12
C ASP A 42 8.50 12.28 3.56
N GLN A 43 8.86 11.97 4.79
CA GLN A 43 8.51 10.73 5.46
C GLN A 43 8.26 10.99 6.94
N SER A 44 7.10 10.58 7.45
CA SER A 44 6.77 10.76 8.84
C SER A 44 6.13 9.52 9.47
N PHE A 45 6.24 9.43 10.79
CA PHE A 45 5.75 8.31 11.60
C PHE A 45 5.08 8.88 12.84
N HIS A 46 3.82 8.51 13.08
CA HIS A 46 3.00 9.03 14.18
C HIS A 46 2.35 7.87 14.92
N GLY A 47 2.39 7.89 16.24
CA GLY A 47 1.85 6.84 17.10
C GLY A 47 2.83 5.70 17.37
N SER A 48 2.32 4.60 17.91
CA SER A 48 3.12 3.45 18.35
C SER A 48 2.81 2.20 17.52
N ALA A 49 3.85 1.44 17.17
CA ALA A 49 3.73 0.18 16.44
C ALA A 49 3.03 -0.90 17.28
N ASP A 50 3.14 -0.81 18.60
CA ASP A 50 2.53 -1.71 19.56
C ASP A 50 2.01 -0.93 20.77
N HIS A 51 0.73 -1.11 21.08
CA HIS A 51 0.06 -0.43 22.18
C HIS A 51 0.61 -0.83 23.55
N ALA A 52 1.12 -2.06 23.69
CA ALA A 52 1.56 -2.59 24.97
C ALA A 52 2.99 -2.18 25.33
N SER A 53 3.85 -2.00 24.33
CA SER A 53 5.28 -1.69 24.53
C SER A 53 5.64 -0.23 24.24
N GLU A 54 4.68 0.58 23.79
CA GLU A 54 4.90 1.97 23.35
C GLU A 54 6.04 2.10 22.32
N GLN A 55 6.31 1.04 21.58
CA GLN A 55 7.37 1.01 20.58
C GLN A 55 7.09 2.04 19.48
N PRO A 56 7.98 3.00 19.23
CA PRO A 56 7.73 4.02 18.20
C PRO A 56 7.70 3.40 16.80
N LEU A 57 6.84 3.93 15.96
CA LEU A 57 6.83 3.63 14.54
C LEU A 57 8.14 4.08 13.88
N ASN A 58 8.61 3.29 12.91
CA ASN A 58 9.75 3.63 12.08
C ASN A 58 9.67 2.93 10.70
N ALA A 59 10.66 3.16 9.85
CA ALA A 59 10.72 2.61 8.49
C ALA A 59 10.77 1.07 8.43
N GLU A 60 11.21 0.42 9.51
CA GLU A 60 11.32 -1.04 9.62
C GLU A 60 10.04 -1.69 10.17
N THR A 61 9.05 -0.89 10.56
CA THR A 61 7.79 -1.40 11.11
C THR A 61 6.99 -2.14 10.04
N ILE A 62 6.60 -3.38 10.35
CA ILE A 62 5.83 -4.22 9.44
C ILE A 62 4.34 -3.93 9.60
N PHE A 63 3.70 -3.54 8.51
CA PHE A 63 2.27 -3.26 8.43
C PHE A 63 1.50 -4.40 7.80
N ARG A 64 0.31 -4.68 8.35
CA ARG A 64 -0.64 -5.59 7.72
C ARG A 64 -1.40 -4.84 6.62
N MET A 65 -1.02 -5.06 5.37
CA MET A 65 -1.51 -4.30 4.21
C MET A 65 -2.93 -4.66 3.76
N HIS A 66 -3.50 -5.78 4.22
CA HIS A 66 -4.83 -6.22 3.81
C HIS A 66 -5.04 -6.16 2.29
N SER A 67 -6.14 -5.56 1.83
CA SER A 67 -6.47 -5.47 0.39
C SER A 67 -5.52 -4.61 -0.44
N SER A 68 -4.71 -3.75 0.15
CA SER A 68 -3.66 -3.01 -0.57
C SER A 68 -2.61 -3.95 -1.17
N THR A 69 -2.46 -5.16 -0.62
CA THR A 69 -1.64 -6.24 -1.19
C THR A 69 -2.05 -6.59 -2.63
N LYS A 70 -3.33 -6.40 -3.00
CA LYS A 70 -3.80 -6.68 -4.36
C LYS A 70 -3.06 -5.87 -5.42
N ILE A 71 -2.72 -4.62 -5.12
CA ILE A 71 -1.97 -3.76 -6.05
C ILE A 71 -0.60 -4.39 -6.34
N VAL A 72 0.12 -4.78 -5.30
CA VAL A 72 1.44 -5.39 -5.42
C VAL A 72 1.38 -6.72 -6.18
N CYS A 73 0.41 -7.58 -5.83
CA CYS A 73 0.19 -8.86 -6.52
C CYS A 73 -0.17 -8.66 -7.99
N SER A 74 -0.99 -7.64 -8.31
CA SER A 74 -1.38 -7.34 -9.70
C SER A 74 -0.18 -6.87 -10.51
N ILE A 75 0.68 -6.02 -9.96
CA ILE A 75 1.91 -5.58 -10.63
C ILE A 75 2.83 -6.77 -10.90
N ALA A 76 3.03 -7.64 -9.91
CA ALA A 76 3.83 -8.85 -10.07
C ALA A 76 3.25 -9.78 -11.14
N ALA A 77 1.92 -9.95 -11.19
CA ALA A 77 1.27 -10.72 -12.24
C ALA A 77 1.48 -10.09 -13.62
N MET A 78 1.38 -8.75 -13.75
CA MET A 78 1.62 -8.07 -15.03
C MET A 78 3.06 -8.24 -15.51
N THR A 79 4.03 -8.32 -14.62
CA THR A 79 5.42 -8.63 -14.99
C THR A 79 5.54 -10.04 -15.64
N LEU A 80 4.81 -11.01 -15.11
CA LEU A 80 4.75 -12.36 -15.71
C LEU A 80 4.01 -12.36 -17.05
N TRP A 81 2.96 -11.54 -17.18
CA TRP A 81 2.25 -11.37 -18.45
C TRP A 81 3.16 -10.78 -19.54
N GLU A 82 3.94 -9.73 -19.22
CA GLU A 82 4.93 -9.16 -20.14
C GLU A 82 5.97 -10.17 -20.61
N GLN A 83 6.33 -11.14 -19.76
CA GLN A 83 7.21 -12.24 -20.09
C GLN A 83 6.52 -13.38 -20.87
N GLY A 84 5.23 -13.25 -21.18
CA GLY A 84 4.45 -14.24 -21.90
C GLY A 84 4.05 -15.46 -21.06
N GLY A 85 4.14 -15.38 -19.74
CA GLY A 85 3.79 -16.47 -18.83
C GLY A 85 2.31 -16.85 -18.84
N PHE A 86 1.44 -15.91 -19.17
CA PHE A 86 -0.01 -16.14 -19.34
C PHE A 86 -0.64 -15.07 -20.22
N LYS A 87 -1.89 -15.31 -20.65
CA LYS A 87 -2.74 -14.33 -21.33
C LYS A 87 -3.81 -13.82 -20.38
N LEU A 88 -4.25 -12.58 -20.55
CA LEU A 88 -5.30 -11.99 -19.68
C LEU A 88 -6.64 -12.75 -19.77
N ASP A 89 -6.90 -13.41 -20.92
CA ASP A 89 -8.10 -14.20 -21.14
C ASP A 89 -7.94 -15.68 -20.81
N ASP A 90 -6.78 -16.10 -20.28
CA ASP A 90 -6.59 -17.49 -19.85
C ASP A 90 -7.54 -17.77 -18.66
N PRO A 91 -8.28 -18.90 -18.70
CA PRO A 91 -9.15 -19.28 -17.60
C PRO A 91 -8.31 -19.66 -16.37
N LEU A 92 -8.79 -19.34 -15.17
CA LEU A 92 -8.08 -19.65 -13.92
C LEU A 92 -7.79 -21.14 -13.77
N GLU A 93 -8.71 -22.01 -14.19
CA GLU A 93 -8.57 -23.48 -14.14
C GLU A 93 -7.35 -24.01 -14.91
N LYS A 94 -6.83 -23.24 -15.87
CA LYS A 94 -5.59 -23.59 -16.59
C LYS A 94 -4.39 -23.68 -15.65
N PHE A 95 -4.35 -22.87 -14.61
CA PHE A 95 -3.26 -22.76 -13.64
C PHE A 95 -3.60 -23.43 -12.32
N MET A 96 -4.88 -23.42 -11.96
CA MET A 96 -5.42 -23.95 -10.72
C MET A 96 -6.67 -24.80 -11.02
N PRO A 97 -6.48 -26.10 -11.36
CA PRO A 97 -7.56 -26.98 -11.80
C PRO A 97 -8.72 -27.12 -10.80
N GLU A 98 -8.46 -26.90 -9.51
CA GLU A 98 -9.46 -26.93 -8.45
C GLU A 98 -10.57 -25.85 -8.62
N PHE A 99 -10.32 -24.82 -9.43
CA PHE A 99 -11.31 -23.80 -9.75
C PHE A 99 -12.13 -24.10 -11.02
N GLY A 100 -11.94 -25.28 -11.63
CA GLY A 100 -12.77 -25.74 -12.74
C GLY A 100 -14.22 -25.91 -12.35
N GLY A 101 -15.14 -25.49 -13.23
CA GLY A 101 -16.58 -25.62 -13.00
C GLY A 101 -17.20 -24.64 -12.01
N MET A 102 -16.49 -23.59 -11.63
CA MET A 102 -17.02 -22.51 -10.78
C MET A 102 -18.24 -21.86 -11.41
N GLN A 103 -19.27 -21.63 -10.62
CA GLN A 103 -20.52 -20.98 -11.04
C GLN A 103 -20.80 -19.73 -10.24
N VAL A 104 -21.42 -18.75 -10.88
CA VAL A 104 -21.90 -17.54 -10.20
C VAL A 104 -23.29 -17.81 -9.62
N LEU A 105 -23.48 -17.54 -8.33
CA LEU A 105 -24.79 -17.57 -7.71
C LEU A 105 -25.68 -16.51 -8.37
N LYS A 106 -26.83 -16.96 -8.93
CA LYS A 106 -27.87 -16.04 -9.39
C LYS A 106 -28.80 -15.76 -8.22
N ALA A 107 -29.01 -14.48 -7.92
CA ALA A 107 -30.08 -14.08 -7.02
C ALA A 107 -31.43 -14.44 -7.67
N ASN A 108 -32.31 -15.11 -6.93
CA ASN A 108 -33.70 -15.35 -7.32
C ASN A 108 -34.52 -14.07 -7.17
#